data_25f8c3ff3ae97750ded0b34dd441ab08
#
_entry.id   25f8c3ff3ae97750ded0b34dd441ab08
#
_cell.length_a   1.000
_cell.length_b   1.000
_cell.length_c   1.000
_cell.angle_alpha   90.00
_cell.angle_beta   90.00
_cell.angle_gamma   90.00
#
_symmetry.space_group_name_H-M   'P 1'
#
loop_
_entity.id
_entity.type
_entity.pdbx_description
1 polymer ?
#
loop_
_entity_poly.entity_id
_entity_poly.type
_entity_poly.pdbx_seq_one_letter_code
_entity_poly.pdbx_strand_id
1 'polypeptide(L)'
;MSNHGLVVCGASNTGLVREHNEDTYVIADLHSGEITSPCARTDIPIPKDGLLMLVCDGMGGHAAGEVAARVAAESIKRRLVDEGSAVTRHPSESLEAAVAGANQAVRAEVVAHPERKGMGTTCTAALVLPRSLVVANVGDSRAYLYRDSRLQPLTRDQSVVSQLVESGVLRPENVEQHPLRHVLLQAVGTSPQVEPAITEVALQDGDRILVCSDGLHGCVSAEEIARTLHDTPDVAQATRQLVDLALKAGGPDNVTVLVADCPQNDNAAHA
;
A
#
# COMPACT_ATOMS: atom_id res chain seq x y z
N MET A 1 15.75 -27.05 -10.30
CA MET A 1 15.63 -25.91 -9.38
C MET A 1 14.31 -25.24 -9.73
N SER A 2 13.26 -25.58 -9.00
CA SER A 2 11.94 -24.96 -9.18
C SER A 2 12.04 -23.54 -8.66
N ASN A 3 12.14 -22.58 -9.56
CA ASN A 3 12.13 -21.16 -9.26
C ASN A 3 10.68 -20.77 -9.00
N HIS A 4 10.22 -20.91 -7.74
CA HIS A 4 8.90 -20.46 -7.36
C HIS A 4 8.94 -18.94 -7.32
N GLY A 5 8.19 -18.31 -8.22
CA GLY A 5 8.11 -16.87 -8.32
C GLY A 5 7.20 -16.26 -7.26
N LEU A 6 7.34 -14.96 -7.03
CA LEU A 6 6.38 -14.17 -6.26
C LEU A 6 5.03 -14.17 -7.01
N VAL A 7 3.95 -14.49 -6.31
CA VAL A 7 2.59 -14.37 -6.87
C VAL A 7 1.98 -13.10 -6.31
N VAL A 8 1.60 -12.17 -7.17
CA VAL A 8 1.02 -10.89 -6.75
C VAL A 8 -0.28 -10.60 -7.48
N CYS A 9 -1.25 -10.01 -6.78
CA CYS A 9 -2.51 -9.54 -7.34
C CYS A 9 -2.93 -8.23 -6.69
N GLY A 10 -3.54 -7.36 -7.48
CA GLY A 10 -4.14 -6.11 -7.03
C GLY A 10 -5.58 -5.96 -7.54
N ALA A 11 -6.43 -5.35 -6.73
CA ALA A 11 -7.78 -4.95 -7.09
C ALA A 11 -8.11 -3.61 -6.46
N SER A 12 -8.87 -2.80 -7.20
CA SER A 12 -9.43 -1.54 -6.71
C SER A 12 -10.89 -1.45 -7.12
N ASN A 13 -11.74 -0.90 -6.24
CA ASN A 13 -13.17 -0.73 -6.45
C ASN A 13 -13.62 0.62 -5.87
N THR A 14 -14.55 1.28 -6.54
CA THR A 14 -15.10 2.57 -6.13
C THR A 14 -15.87 2.50 -4.80
N GLY A 15 -16.26 1.31 -4.36
CA GLY A 15 -17.20 1.15 -3.26
C GLY A 15 -18.64 1.34 -3.69
N LEU A 16 -19.55 1.48 -2.71
CA LEU A 16 -20.99 1.59 -2.96
C LEU A 16 -21.55 3.00 -2.68
N VAL A 17 -20.74 3.90 -2.14
CA VAL A 17 -21.15 5.24 -1.71
C VAL A 17 -20.47 6.34 -2.51
N ARG A 18 -19.21 6.16 -2.88
CA ARG A 18 -18.46 7.14 -3.65
C ARG A 18 -18.87 7.12 -5.13
N GLU A 19 -18.83 8.28 -5.79
CA GLU A 19 -19.11 8.39 -7.24
C GLU A 19 -17.87 8.11 -8.08
N HIS A 20 -16.67 8.41 -7.55
CA HIS A 20 -15.38 8.25 -8.22
C HIS A 20 -14.43 7.42 -7.37
N ASN A 21 -13.49 6.79 -8.03
CA ASN A 21 -12.40 6.09 -7.38
C ASN A 21 -11.16 6.99 -7.38
N GLU A 22 -10.80 7.53 -6.22
CA GLU A 22 -9.62 8.37 -6.03
C GLU A 22 -8.37 7.56 -5.63
N ASP A 23 -8.53 6.25 -5.39
CA ASP A 23 -7.41 5.34 -5.16
C ASP A 23 -6.62 5.06 -6.45
N THR A 24 -5.33 4.94 -6.30
CA THR A 24 -4.42 4.45 -7.35
C THR A 24 -3.49 3.42 -6.77
N TYR A 25 -3.22 2.33 -7.50
CA TYR A 25 -2.21 1.38 -7.12
C TYR A 25 -1.24 1.06 -8.27
N VAL A 26 -0.06 0.60 -7.91
CA VAL A 26 0.98 0.13 -8.82
C VAL A 26 1.56 -1.19 -8.31
N ILE A 27 1.70 -2.16 -9.22
CA ILE A 27 2.54 -3.33 -9.05
C ILE A 27 3.54 -3.30 -10.19
N ALA A 28 4.82 -3.07 -9.90
CA ALA A 28 5.83 -2.89 -10.92
C ALA A 28 7.11 -3.68 -10.64
N ASP A 29 7.58 -4.38 -11.64
CA ASP A 29 8.94 -4.89 -11.71
C ASP A 29 9.90 -3.72 -11.91
N LEU A 30 10.80 -3.48 -10.96
CA LEU A 30 11.72 -2.34 -11.03
C LEU A 30 12.85 -2.55 -12.04
N HIS A 31 13.09 -3.78 -12.49
CA HIS A 31 14.10 -4.06 -13.52
C HIS A 31 13.60 -3.72 -14.92
N SER A 32 12.38 -4.14 -15.25
CA SER A 32 11.77 -3.91 -16.57
C SER A 32 10.96 -2.63 -16.65
N GLY A 33 10.52 -2.09 -15.52
CA GLY A 33 9.54 -1.00 -15.44
C GLY A 33 8.13 -1.42 -15.83
N GLU A 34 7.91 -2.70 -16.13
CA GLU A 34 6.60 -3.21 -16.52
C GLU A 34 5.64 -3.21 -15.33
N ILE A 35 4.41 -2.78 -15.60
CA ILE A 35 3.31 -2.86 -14.64
C ILE A 35 2.63 -4.21 -14.83
N THR A 36 2.52 -4.96 -13.74
CA THR A 36 1.74 -6.20 -13.74
C THR A 36 0.26 -5.89 -13.89
N SER A 37 -0.41 -6.59 -14.81
CA SER A 37 -1.85 -6.43 -15.06
C SER A 37 -2.65 -6.75 -13.79
N PRO A 38 -3.70 -5.97 -13.48
CA PRO A 38 -4.55 -6.25 -12.34
C PRO A 38 -5.15 -7.67 -12.42
N CYS A 39 -5.15 -8.37 -11.30
CA CYS A 39 -5.73 -9.71 -11.13
C CYS A 39 -5.18 -10.83 -12.04
N ALA A 40 -4.08 -10.63 -12.72
CA ALA A 40 -3.36 -11.75 -13.32
C ALA A 40 -2.48 -12.39 -12.23
N ARG A 41 -2.69 -13.69 -11.99
CA ARG A 41 -1.70 -14.49 -11.27
C ARG A 41 -0.42 -14.42 -12.10
N THR A 42 0.55 -13.66 -11.65
CA THR A 42 1.82 -13.54 -12.33
C THR A 42 2.86 -14.21 -11.44
N ASP A 43 3.29 -15.42 -11.84
CA ASP A 43 4.45 -16.07 -11.22
C ASP A 43 5.69 -15.31 -11.72
N ILE A 44 6.09 -14.27 -11.01
CA ILE A 44 7.28 -13.48 -11.33
C ILE A 44 8.41 -13.95 -10.43
N PRO A 45 9.57 -14.36 -10.95
CA PRO A 45 10.77 -14.44 -10.12
C PRO A 45 10.91 -13.09 -9.42
N ILE A 46 11.21 -13.04 -8.12
CA ILE A 46 11.43 -11.75 -7.47
C ILE A 46 12.47 -11.01 -8.32
N PRO A 47 12.10 -9.85 -8.92
CA PRO A 47 13.01 -9.15 -9.81
C PRO A 47 14.29 -8.80 -9.07
N LYS A 48 15.44 -8.88 -9.75
CA LYS A 48 16.73 -8.60 -9.08
C LYS A 48 16.84 -7.20 -8.50
N ASP A 49 16.08 -6.24 -9.08
CA ASP A 49 16.04 -4.85 -8.63
C ASP A 49 14.80 -4.58 -7.72
N GLY A 50 13.97 -5.62 -7.47
CA GLY A 50 12.82 -5.60 -6.58
C GLY A 50 11.48 -5.45 -7.30
N LEU A 51 10.41 -5.75 -6.56
CA LEU A 51 9.02 -5.51 -6.96
C LEU A 51 8.43 -4.40 -6.09
N LEU A 52 7.84 -3.39 -6.72
CA LEU A 52 7.08 -2.34 -6.04
C LEU A 52 5.60 -2.74 -5.96
N MET A 53 5.04 -2.70 -4.75
CA MET A 53 3.60 -2.70 -4.49
C MET A 53 3.26 -1.36 -3.83
N LEU A 54 2.41 -0.55 -4.45
CA LEU A 54 2.11 0.81 -4.01
C LEU A 54 0.61 1.06 -4.01
N VAL A 55 0.10 1.61 -2.92
CA VAL A 55 -1.26 2.16 -2.81
C VAL A 55 -1.17 3.63 -2.47
N CYS A 56 -1.94 4.44 -3.19
CA CYS A 56 -2.13 5.86 -2.98
C CYS A 56 -3.64 6.12 -2.90
N ASP A 57 -4.13 6.60 -1.77
CA ASP A 57 -5.53 6.99 -1.54
C ASP A 57 -5.61 8.52 -1.67
N GLY A 58 -6.33 8.97 -2.69
CA GLY A 58 -6.39 10.36 -3.07
C GLY A 58 -7.43 11.14 -2.27
N MET A 59 -7.10 12.36 -1.89
CA MET A 59 -8.00 13.27 -1.20
C MET A 59 -7.97 14.67 -1.80
N GLY A 60 -9.09 15.41 -1.71
CA GLY A 60 -9.14 16.81 -2.19
C GLY A 60 -10.44 17.22 -2.87
N GLY A 61 -11.39 16.28 -3.01
CA GLY A 61 -12.68 16.49 -3.65
C GLY A 61 -12.62 16.71 -5.17
N HIS A 62 -13.71 16.41 -5.91
CA HIS A 62 -13.86 16.65 -7.35
C HIS A 62 -12.67 16.20 -8.21
N ALA A 63 -12.37 14.92 -8.30
CA ALA A 63 -11.30 14.37 -9.14
C ALA A 63 -9.86 14.89 -8.83
N ALA A 64 -9.68 15.78 -7.86
CA ALA A 64 -8.36 16.29 -7.50
C ALA A 64 -7.54 15.22 -6.73
N GLY A 65 -8.20 14.41 -5.90
CA GLY A 65 -7.61 13.28 -5.21
C GLY A 65 -7.08 12.22 -6.17
N GLU A 66 -7.86 11.85 -7.20
CA GLU A 66 -7.44 10.92 -8.25
C GLU A 66 -6.14 11.41 -8.94
N VAL A 67 -6.07 12.72 -9.25
CA VAL A 67 -4.87 13.30 -9.87
C VAL A 67 -3.68 13.23 -8.90
N ALA A 68 -3.86 13.55 -7.62
CA ALA A 68 -2.81 13.49 -6.63
C ALA A 68 -2.27 12.06 -6.48
N ALA A 69 -3.15 11.07 -6.33
CA ALA A 69 -2.80 9.66 -6.21
C ALA A 69 -2.03 9.16 -7.44
N ARG A 70 -2.52 9.47 -8.64
CA ARG A 70 -1.86 9.08 -9.90
C ARG A 70 -0.49 9.74 -10.06
N VAL A 71 -0.37 11.06 -9.83
CA VAL A 71 0.91 11.78 -9.95
C VAL A 71 1.94 11.25 -8.95
N ALA A 72 1.53 10.98 -7.71
CA ALA A 72 2.41 10.40 -6.70
C ALA A 72 2.88 9.00 -7.11
N ALA A 73 1.96 8.13 -7.51
CA ALA A 73 2.26 6.76 -7.90
C ALA A 73 3.21 6.69 -9.12
N GLU A 74 2.95 7.48 -10.16
CA GLU A 74 3.81 7.56 -11.34
C GLU A 74 5.21 8.11 -11.00
N SER A 75 5.29 9.12 -10.14
CA SER A 75 6.57 9.71 -9.71
C SER A 75 7.43 8.71 -8.93
N ILE A 76 6.83 8.00 -7.97
CA ILE A 76 7.52 6.97 -7.16
C ILE A 76 8.03 5.85 -8.07
N LYS A 77 7.14 5.26 -8.89
CA LYS A 77 7.51 4.18 -9.80
C LYS A 77 8.66 4.61 -10.71
N ARG A 78 8.51 5.73 -11.41
CA ARG A 78 9.53 6.23 -12.34
C ARG A 78 10.88 6.40 -11.66
N ARG A 79 10.92 7.04 -10.49
CA ARG A 79 12.16 7.26 -9.77
C ARG A 79 12.86 5.96 -9.39
N LEU A 80 12.13 4.98 -8.86
CA LEU A 80 12.71 3.69 -8.45
C LEU A 80 13.20 2.88 -9.68
N VAL A 81 12.48 2.92 -10.80
CA VAL A 81 12.90 2.29 -12.06
C VAL A 81 14.16 2.96 -12.60
N ASP A 82 14.21 4.30 -12.63
CA ASP A 82 15.38 5.05 -13.12
C ASP A 82 16.62 4.83 -12.25
N GLU A 83 16.44 4.59 -10.94
CA GLU A 83 17.52 4.29 -10.00
C GLU A 83 18.09 2.86 -10.18
N GLY A 84 17.28 1.92 -10.68
CA GLY A 84 17.67 0.57 -11.05
C GLY A 84 18.29 -0.21 -9.89
N SER A 85 19.42 -0.89 -10.13
CA SER A 85 20.07 -1.73 -9.11
C SER A 85 20.59 -0.99 -7.87
N ALA A 86 20.60 0.35 -7.85
CA ALA A 86 20.95 1.12 -6.66
C ALA A 86 19.89 0.97 -5.56
N VAL A 87 18.60 0.77 -5.95
CA VAL A 87 17.50 0.54 -5.02
C VAL A 87 17.78 -0.63 -4.07
N THR A 88 18.37 -1.72 -4.56
CA THR A 88 18.65 -2.89 -3.72
C THR A 88 19.81 -2.71 -2.74
N ARG A 89 20.65 -1.70 -2.96
CA ARG A 89 21.78 -1.38 -2.06
C ARG A 89 21.36 -0.45 -0.92
N HIS A 90 20.42 0.43 -1.17
CA HIS A 90 19.94 1.44 -0.24
C HIS A 90 18.41 1.57 -0.31
N PRO A 91 17.67 0.49 -0.03
CA PRO A 91 16.23 0.45 -0.31
C PRO A 91 15.41 1.47 0.51
N SER A 92 15.79 1.68 1.76
CA SER A 92 15.11 2.64 2.65
C SER A 92 15.29 4.08 2.16
N GLU A 93 16.53 4.47 1.82
CA GLU A 93 16.85 5.79 1.29
C GLU A 93 16.22 6.01 -0.09
N SER A 94 16.19 4.98 -0.93
CA SER A 94 15.54 5.05 -2.25
C SER A 94 14.04 5.30 -2.14
N LEU A 95 13.35 4.58 -1.25
CA LEU A 95 11.92 4.80 -0.98
C LEU A 95 11.66 6.18 -0.38
N GLU A 96 12.43 6.60 0.61
CA GLU A 96 12.30 7.92 1.24
C GLU A 96 12.45 9.03 0.19
N ALA A 97 13.49 8.95 -0.65
CA ALA A 97 13.74 9.91 -1.72
C ALA A 97 12.64 9.86 -2.81
N ALA A 98 12.07 8.68 -3.10
CA ALA A 98 10.97 8.54 -4.05
C ALA A 98 9.69 9.22 -3.54
N VAL A 99 9.35 9.03 -2.26
CA VAL A 99 8.20 9.70 -1.62
C VAL A 99 8.39 11.21 -1.54
N ALA A 100 9.59 11.68 -1.19
CA ALA A 100 9.90 13.11 -1.19
C ALA A 100 9.78 13.72 -2.60
N GLY A 101 10.24 13.02 -3.64
CA GLY A 101 10.07 13.42 -5.03
C GLY A 101 8.61 13.47 -5.46
N ALA A 102 7.80 12.49 -5.04
CA ALA A 102 6.36 12.47 -5.30
C ALA A 102 5.64 13.65 -4.63
N ASN A 103 6.03 14.00 -3.39
CA ASN A 103 5.50 15.18 -2.72
C ASN A 103 5.74 16.45 -3.52
N GLN A 104 6.95 16.62 -4.07
CA GLN A 104 7.28 17.76 -4.92
C GLN A 104 6.46 17.75 -6.23
N ALA A 105 6.27 16.57 -6.85
CA ALA A 105 5.50 16.43 -8.09
C ALA A 105 4.03 16.81 -7.90
N VAL A 106 3.38 16.32 -6.83
CA VAL A 106 1.98 16.67 -6.51
C VAL A 106 1.86 18.17 -6.22
N ARG A 107 2.80 18.76 -5.49
CA ARG A 107 2.81 20.21 -5.22
C ARG A 107 3.02 21.05 -6.50
N ALA A 108 3.87 20.59 -7.40
CA ALA A 108 4.07 21.25 -8.71
C ALA A 108 2.79 21.24 -9.54
N GLU A 109 2.01 20.14 -9.47
CA GLU A 109 0.70 20.03 -10.11
C GLU A 109 -0.31 21.06 -9.56
N VAL A 110 -0.31 21.30 -8.23
CA VAL A 110 -1.15 22.36 -7.62
C VAL A 110 -0.74 23.76 -8.09
N VAL A 111 0.57 23.99 -8.28
CA VAL A 111 1.06 25.29 -8.78
C VAL A 111 0.63 25.51 -10.24
N ALA A 112 0.69 24.47 -11.07
CA ALA A 112 0.27 24.51 -12.47
C ALA A 112 -1.26 24.61 -12.62
N HIS A 113 -2.00 24.05 -11.68
CA HIS A 113 -3.46 23.93 -11.65
C HIS A 113 -4.03 24.39 -10.31
N PRO A 114 -4.14 25.73 -10.07
CA PRO A 114 -4.59 26.28 -8.78
C PRO A 114 -5.99 25.84 -8.34
N GLU A 115 -6.85 25.41 -9.25
CA GLU A 115 -8.17 24.83 -8.97
C GLU A 115 -8.09 23.50 -8.20
N ARG A 116 -6.93 22.83 -8.20
CA ARG A 116 -6.65 21.59 -7.45
C ARG A 116 -6.04 21.86 -6.07
N LYS A 117 -6.12 23.10 -5.60
CA LYS A 117 -5.58 23.48 -4.28
C LYS A 117 -6.19 22.61 -3.19
N GLY A 118 -5.33 22.03 -2.35
CA GLY A 118 -5.75 21.17 -1.25
C GLY A 118 -5.79 19.68 -1.59
N MET A 119 -5.48 19.30 -2.85
CA MET A 119 -5.30 17.89 -3.18
C MET A 119 -4.09 17.29 -2.49
N GLY A 120 -4.19 16.03 -2.18
CA GLY A 120 -3.11 15.23 -1.61
C GLY A 120 -3.44 13.76 -1.74
N THR A 121 -2.56 12.92 -1.25
CA THR A 121 -2.77 11.47 -1.26
C THR A 121 -1.99 10.81 -0.13
N THR A 122 -2.46 9.64 0.34
CA THR A 122 -1.63 8.73 1.11
C THR A 122 -0.55 8.11 0.21
N CYS A 123 0.41 7.46 0.80
CA CYS A 123 1.40 6.65 0.10
C CYS A 123 1.83 5.50 1.00
N THR A 124 1.48 4.28 0.62
CA THR A 124 2.01 3.06 1.24
C THR A 124 2.72 2.25 0.16
N ALA A 125 4.04 2.34 0.16
CA ALA A 125 4.92 1.70 -0.80
C ALA A 125 5.66 0.53 -0.14
N ALA A 126 5.46 -0.68 -0.65
CA ALA A 126 6.13 -1.89 -0.23
C ALA A 126 7.10 -2.35 -1.34
N LEU A 127 8.39 -2.32 -1.04
CA LEU A 127 9.46 -2.78 -1.92
C LEU A 127 9.84 -4.19 -1.51
N VAL A 128 9.44 -5.16 -2.32
CA VAL A 128 9.73 -6.59 -2.11
C VAL A 128 11.06 -6.92 -2.78
N LEU A 129 12.02 -7.30 -1.97
CA LEU A 129 13.36 -7.72 -2.37
C LEU A 129 13.55 -9.23 -2.12
N PRO A 130 14.59 -9.88 -2.64
CA PRO A 130 14.76 -11.34 -2.51
C PRO A 130 14.75 -11.87 -1.07
N ARG A 131 15.09 -11.04 -0.08
CA ARG A 131 15.20 -11.45 1.33
C ARG A 131 14.67 -10.43 2.33
N SER A 132 14.17 -9.31 1.86
CA SER A 132 13.63 -8.24 2.72
C SER A 132 12.44 -7.55 2.08
N LEU A 133 11.63 -6.96 2.92
CA LEU A 133 10.53 -6.08 2.58
C LEU A 133 10.80 -4.74 3.23
N VAL A 134 10.84 -3.69 2.44
CA VAL A 134 10.94 -2.32 2.94
C VAL A 134 9.64 -1.59 2.63
N VAL A 135 9.05 -0.99 3.65
CA VAL A 135 7.78 -0.26 3.54
C VAL A 135 8.02 1.20 3.89
N ALA A 136 7.57 2.10 3.00
CA ALA A 136 7.45 3.52 3.29
C ALA A 136 5.97 3.88 3.41
N ASN A 137 5.60 4.61 4.48
CA ASN A 137 4.21 4.99 4.73
C ASN A 137 4.06 6.48 5.00
N VAL A 138 3.09 7.11 4.33
CA VAL A 138 2.55 8.44 4.60
C VAL A 138 1.03 8.35 4.56
N GLY A 139 0.37 8.73 5.66
CA GLY A 139 -1.09 8.66 5.81
C GLY A 139 -1.55 7.44 6.59
N ASP A 140 -2.73 6.93 6.27
CA ASP A 140 -3.43 5.85 6.97
C ASP A 140 -3.74 4.61 6.12
N SER A 141 -3.33 4.58 4.85
CA SER A 141 -3.23 3.31 4.12
C SER A 141 -2.22 2.41 4.80
N ARG A 142 -2.42 1.09 4.76
CA ARG A 142 -1.66 0.16 5.59
C ARG A 142 -0.96 -0.93 4.79
N ALA A 143 0.18 -1.40 5.33
CA ALA A 143 0.85 -2.63 4.93
C ALA A 143 0.90 -3.62 6.10
N TYR A 144 0.74 -4.90 5.79
CA TYR A 144 0.78 -5.99 6.75
C TYR A 144 1.64 -7.13 6.23
N LEU A 145 2.26 -7.85 7.16
CA LEU A 145 2.87 -9.14 6.96
C LEU A 145 1.99 -10.22 7.61
N TYR A 146 1.55 -11.19 6.83
CA TYR A 146 0.91 -12.39 7.34
C TYR A 146 1.92 -13.53 7.38
N ARG A 147 2.24 -13.98 8.58
CA ARG A 147 3.22 -15.04 8.89
C ARG A 147 2.72 -15.84 10.09
N ASP A 148 2.89 -17.16 10.09
CA ASP A 148 2.54 -18.06 11.20
C ASP A 148 1.11 -17.84 11.71
N SER A 149 0.15 -17.72 10.79
CA SER A 149 -1.27 -17.44 11.08
C SER A 149 -1.54 -16.13 11.84
N ARG A 150 -0.63 -15.17 11.74
CA ARG A 150 -0.73 -13.85 12.38
C ARG A 150 -0.62 -12.73 11.34
N LEU A 151 -1.54 -11.77 11.44
CA LEU A 151 -1.47 -10.52 10.68
C LEU A 151 -0.72 -9.47 11.50
N GLN A 152 0.47 -9.12 11.04
CA GLN A 152 1.35 -8.17 11.69
C GLN A 152 1.32 -6.84 10.92
N PRO A 153 0.90 -5.71 11.51
CA PRO A 153 0.98 -4.41 10.86
C PRO A 153 2.45 -4.00 10.70
N LEU A 154 2.78 -3.51 9.51
CA LEU A 154 4.10 -2.93 9.18
C LEU A 154 4.07 -1.40 9.14
N THR A 155 2.87 -0.82 9.12
CA THR A 155 2.65 0.62 9.11
C THR A 155 1.91 1.06 10.36
N ARG A 156 1.99 2.35 10.62
CA ARG A 156 1.27 3.04 11.67
C ARG A 156 0.55 4.23 11.06
N ASP A 157 -0.74 4.35 11.33
CA ASP A 157 -1.55 5.43 10.76
C ASP A 157 -1.04 6.79 11.23
N GLN A 158 -0.82 7.68 10.30
CA GLN A 158 -0.46 9.07 10.54
C GLN A 158 -1.74 9.93 10.54
N SER A 159 -2.67 9.62 11.46
CA SER A 159 -3.93 10.34 11.64
C SER A 159 -4.03 10.97 13.02
N VAL A 160 -4.90 11.99 13.15
CA VAL A 160 -5.16 12.67 14.43
C VAL A 160 -5.66 11.68 15.49
N VAL A 161 -6.57 10.78 15.11
CA VAL A 161 -7.12 9.81 16.06
C VAL A 161 -6.08 8.79 16.51
N SER A 162 -5.18 8.37 15.63
CA SER A 162 -4.06 7.50 15.99
C SER A 162 -3.16 8.16 17.04
N GLN A 163 -2.81 9.43 16.85
CA GLN A 163 -2.02 10.20 17.83
C GLN A 163 -2.74 10.37 19.18
N LEU A 164 -4.08 10.57 19.15
CA LEU A 164 -4.87 10.68 20.38
C LEU A 164 -4.93 9.35 21.14
N VAL A 165 -5.00 8.22 20.45
CA VAL A 165 -4.95 6.89 21.06
C VAL A 165 -3.58 6.65 21.71
N GLU A 166 -2.51 6.96 21.01
CA GLU A 166 -1.14 6.78 21.51
C GLU A 166 -0.82 7.63 22.73
N SER A 167 -1.34 8.86 22.78
CA SER A 167 -1.21 9.75 23.94
C SER A 167 -2.15 9.36 25.10
N GLY A 168 -3.00 8.34 24.93
CA GLY A 168 -3.97 7.90 25.94
C GLY A 168 -5.16 8.82 26.12
N VAL A 169 -5.34 9.81 25.24
CA VAL A 169 -6.47 10.77 25.26
C VAL A 169 -7.74 10.14 24.71
N LEU A 170 -7.60 9.30 23.69
CA LEU A 170 -8.71 8.59 23.06
C LEU A 170 -8.55 7.07 23.27
N ARG A 171 -9.64 6.39 23.63
CA ARG A 171 -9.64 4.92 23.69
C ARG A 171 -9.82 4.33 22.30
N PRO A 172 -9.17 3.20 21.96
CA PRO A 172 -9.28 2.58 20.63
C PRO A 172 -10.73 2.32 20.18
N GLU A 173 -11.60 1.92 21.09
CA GLU A 173 -13.01 1.64 20.79
C GLU A 173 -13.84 2.85 20.40
N ASN A 174 -13.34 4.07 20.59
CA ASN A 174 -14.02 5.32 20.26
C ASN A 174 -13.50 5.97 18.95
N VAL A 175 -12.51 5.38 18.29
CA VAL A 175 -11.87 5.92 17.08
C VAL A 175 -12.88 6.11 15.95
N GLU A 176 -13.69 5.08 15.67
CA GLU A 176 -14.65 5.08 14.55
C GLU A 176 -15.74 6.15 14.68
N GLN A 177 -16.07 6.55 15.91
CA GLN A 177 -17.09 7.57 16.19
C GLN A 177 -16.48 8.97 16.33
N HIS A 178 -15.17 9.10 16.28
CA HIS A 178 -14.51 10.39 16.49
C HIS A 178 -14.65 11.31 15.28
N PRO A 179 -15.01 12.62 15.46
CA PRO A 179 -15.21 13.55 14.34
C PRO A 179 -13.98 13.73 13.45
N LEU A 180 -12.78 13.56 14.01
CA LEU A 180 -11.50 13.72 13.29
C LEU A 180 -10.90 12.40 12.79
N ARG A 181 -11.70 11.33 12.69
CA ARG A 181 -11.18 10.00 12.29
C ARG A 181 -10.53 9.97 10.91
N HIS A 182 -10.96 10.85 10.00
CA HIS A 182 -10.40 10.97 8.63
C HIS A 182 -9.36 12.09 8.48
N VAL A 183 -8.92 12.70 9.58
CA VAL A 183 -7.95 13.80 9.51
C VAL A 183 -6.54 13.25 9.62
N LEU A 184 -5.80 13.35 8.52
CA LEU A 184 -4.40 12.94 8.44
C LEU A 184 -3.47 13.98 9.05
N LEU A 185 -2.40 13.53 9.68
CA LEU A 185 -1.29 14.36 10.16
C LEU A 185 -0.33 14.71 9.03
N GLN A 186 -0.15 13.78 8.09
CA GLN A 186 0.67 13.95 6.89
C GLN A 186 -0.01 13.32 5.67
N ALA A 187 0.12 13.98 4.53
CA ALA A 187 -0.23 13.44 3.22
C ALA A 187 0.72 14.01 2.16
N VAL A 188 0.99 13.24 1.14
CA VAL A 188 1.80 13.63 -0.01
C VAL A 188 1.11 14.76 -0.77
N GLY A 189 1.82 15.86 -1.02
CA GLY A 189 1.32 17.04 -1.74
C GLY A 189 0.79 18.17 -0.86
N THR A 190 0.49 17.92 0.43
CA THR A 190 -0.16 18.91 1.30
C THR A 190 0.82 19.87 2.01
N SER A 191 2.04 19.43 2.26
CA SER A 191 3.07 20.17 2.98
C SER A 191 4.37 20.29 2.18
N PRO A 192 5.22 21.31 2.45
CA PRO A 192 6.50 21.46 1.73
C PRO A 192 7.41 20.25 1.86
N GLN A 193 7.36 19.58 2.99
CA GLN A 193 8.12 18.38 3.29
C GLN A 193 7.17 17.30 3.80
N VAL A 194 7.54 16.05 3.56
CA VAL A 194 6.86 14.86 4.05
C VAL A 194 7.93 13.91 4.60
N GLU A 195 7.64 13.29 5.72
CA GLU A 195 8.53 12.35 6.41
C GLU A 195 7.88 10.97 6.40
N PRO A 196 8.21 10.09 5.42
CA PRO A 196 7.66 8.76 5.41
C PRO A 196 8.19 7.93 6.59
N ALA A 197 7.30 7.18 7.22
CA ALA A 197 7.72 6.17 8.19
C ALA A 197 8.29 4.96 7.42
N ILE A 198 9.53 4.59 7.70
CA ILE A 198 10.20 3.46 7.07
C ILE A 198 10.20 2.26 8.01
N THR A 199 9.82 1.10 7.51
CA THR A 199 9.88 -0.19 8.21
C THR A 199 10.59 -1.20 7.32
N GLU A 200 11.54 -1.94 7.88
CA GLU A 200 12.23 -3.01 7.18
C GLU A 200 12.10 -4.32 7.94
N VAL A 201 11.74 -5.39 7.22
CA VAL A 201 11.61 -6.74 7.79
C VAL A 201 12.26 -7.77 6.86
N ALA A 202 12.88 -8.79 7.46
CA ALA A 202 13.35 -9.94 6.71
C ALA A 202 12.18 -10.78 6.23
N LEU A 203 12.15 -11.14 4.94
CA LEU A 203 11.16 -12.05 4.37
C LEU A 203 11.57 -13.52 4.58
N GLN A 204 10.56 -14.35 4.76
CA GLN A 204 10.66 -15.79 4.89
C GLN A 204 9.79 -16.48 3.84
N ASP A 205 10.12 -17.73 3.57
CA ASP A 205 9.31 -18.57 2.69
C ASP A 205 7.90 -18.74 3.27
N GLY A 206 6.89 -18.53 2.42
CA GLY A 206 5.49 -18.62 2.81
C GLY A 206 4.90 -17.35 3.44
N ASP A 207 5.67 -16.27 3.54
CA ASP A 207 5.13 -14.97 3.92
C ASP A 207 4.11 -14.48 2.90
N ARG A 208 3.08 -13.81 3.41
CA ARG A 208 2.09 -13.12 2.61
C ARG A 208 2.09 -11.63 2.96
N ILE A 209 2.17 -10.78 1.94
CA ILE A 209 2.20 -9.33 2.08
C ILE A 209 0.84 -8.78 1.66
N LEU A 210 0.26 -7.88 2.46
CA LEU A 210 -0.95 -7.14 2.13
C LEU A 210 -0.66 -5.65 2.18
N VAL A 211 -1.06 -4.91 1.14
CA VAL A 211 -1.10 -3.44 1.13
C VAL A 211 -2.51 -3.01 0.77
N CYS A 212 -3.10 -2.06 1.51
CA CYS A 212 -4.49 -1.65 1.28
C CYS A 212 -4.75 -0.19 1.67
N SER A 213 -5.77 0.42 1.05
CA SER A 213 -6.36 1.68 1.49
C SER A 213 -7.28 1.49 2.72
N ASP A 214 -7.72 2.59 3.31
CA ASP A 214 -8.59 2.60 4.48
C ASP A 214 -9.98 2.00 4.21
N GLY A 215 -10.44 1.99 2.94
CA GLY A 215 -11.66 1.32 2.54
C GLY A 215 -11.72 -0.18 2.84
N LEU A 216 -10.57 -0.84 3.04
CA LEU A 216 -10.56 -2.21 3.55
C LEU A 216 -10.58 -2.23 5.08
N HIS A 217 -9.54 -1.71 5.73
CA HIS A 217 -9.33 -1.88 7.17
C HIS A 217 -10.25 -1.00 8.03
N GLY A 218 -10.92 -0.01 7.44
CA GLY A 218 -11.94 0.81 8.09
C GLY A 218 -13.28 0.09 8.29
N CYS A 219 -13.52 -1.02 7.55
CA CYS A 219 -14.79 -1.74 7.63
C CYS A 219 -14.66 -3.27 7.77
N VAL A 220 -13.44 -3.82 7.60
CA VAL A 220 -13.15 -5.25 7.80
C VAL A 220 -12.14 -5.39 8.92
N SER A 221 -12.47 -6.21 9.93
CA SER A 221 -11.61 -6.41 11.10
C SER A 221 -10.29 -7.11 10.74
N ALA A 222 -9.25 -6.86 11.53
CA ALA A 222 -7.95 -7.52 11.35
C ALA A 222 -8.06 -9.06 11.42
N GLU A 223 -8.98 -9.57 12.25
CA GLU A 223 -9.26 -11.01 12.37
C GLU A 223 -9.88 -11.58 11.11
N GLU A 224 -10.79 -10.85 10.45
CA GLU A 224 -11.41 -11.27 9.19
C GLU A 224 -10.42 -11.20 8.04
N ILE A 225 -9.57 -10.17 8.00
CA ILE A 225 -8.47 -10.07 7.03
C ILE A 225 -7.52 -11.26 7.19
N ALA A 226 -7.06 -11.53 8.44
CA ALA A 226 -6.16 -12.64 8.74
C ALA A 226 -6.77 -13.99 8.35
N ARG A 227 -8.05 -14.21 8.68
CA ARG A 227 -8.78 -15.44 8.33
C ARG A 227 -8.88 -15.61 6.82
N THR A 228 -9.21 -14.54 6.07
CA THR A 228 -9.30 -14.59 4.61
C THR A 228 -7.96 -14.94 3.99
N LEU A 229 -6.87 -14.34 4.46
CA LEU A 229 -5.52 -14.66 4.01
C LEU A 229 -5.12 -16.10 4.36
N HIS A 230 -5.58 -16.64 5.50
CA HIS A 230 -5.33 -18.02 5.90
C HIS A 230 -6.09 -19.03 5.05
N ASP A 231 -7.41 -18.83 4.93
CA ASP A 231 -8.33 -19.80 4.35
C ASP A 231 -8.32 -19.81 2.82
N THR A 232 -7.70 -18.79 2.19
CA THR A 232 -7.70 -18.61 0.73
C THR A 232 -6.26 -18.61 0.21
N PRO A 233 -5.71 -19.79 -0.16
CA PRO A 233 -4.34 -19.90 -0.66
C PRO A 233 -4.10 -19.19 -2.00
N ASP A 234 -5.10 -19.10 -2.87
CA ASP A 234 -4.98 -18.40 -4.15
C ASP A 234 -5.00 -16.87 -3.93
N VAL A 235 -3.91 -16.20 -4.31
CA VAL A 235 -3.70 -14.74 -4.11
C VAL A 235 -4.79 -13.93 -4.79
N ALA A 236 -5.18 -14.29 -6.03
CA ALA A 236 -6.18 -13.54 -6.76
C ALA A 236 -7.57 -13.71 -6.14
N GLN A 237 -7.87 -14.90 -5.61
CA GLN A 237 -9.11 -15.16 -4.90
C GLN A 237 -9.11 -14.42 -3.55
N ALA A 238 -8.01 -14.44 -2.78
CA ALA A 238 -7.89 -13.72 -1.52
C ALA A 238 -8.09 -12.22 -1.72
N THR A 239 -7.44 -11.63 -2.73
CA THR A 239 -7.58 -10.21 -3.08
C THR A 239 -9.04 -9.85 -3.37
N ARG A 240 -9.74 -10.64 -4.21
CA ARG A 240 -11.16 -10.41 -4.51
C ARG A 240 -12.04 -10.56 -3.28
N GLN A 241 -11.82 -11.58 -2.45
CA GLN A 241 -12.61 -11.79 -1.22
C GLN A 241 -12.46 -10.65 -0.23
N LEU A 242 -11.26 -10.07 -0.10
CA LEU A 242 -11.05 -8.90 0.76
C LEU A 242 -11.83 -7.69 0.26
N VAL A 243 -11.83 -7.42 -1.05
CA VAL A 243 -12.66 -6.36 -1.64
C VAL A 243 -14.14 -6.64 -1.43
N ASP A 244 -14.59 -7.89 -1.66
CA ASP A 244 -15.99 -8.30 -1.46
C ASP A 244 -16.44 -8.14 0.01
N LEU A 245 -15.57 -8.40 0.97
CA LEU A 245 -15.86 -8.17 2.39
C LEU A 245 -16.09 -6.70 2.68
N ALA A 246 -15.25 -5.80 2.16
CA ALA A 246 -15.44 -4.37 2.30
C ALA A 246 -16.77 -3.90 1.68
N LEU A 247 -17.10 -4.38 0.48
CA LEU A 247 -18.37 -4.08 -0.18
C LEU A 247 -19.57 -4.61 0.61
N LYS A 248 -19.51 -5.82 1.17
CA LYS A 248 -20.56 -6.41 2.03
C LYS A 248 -20.73 -5.63 3.34
N ALA A 249 -19.66 -5.04 3.85
CA ALA A 249 -19.74 -4.16 5.02
C ALA A 249 -20.31 -2.76 4.72
N GLY A 250 -20.79 -2.55 3.48
CA GLY A 250 -21.42 -1.31 3.05
C GLY A 250 -20.61 -0.51 2.04
N GLY A 251 -19.34 -0.84 1.80
CA GLY A 251 -18.46 -0.19 0.82
C GLY A 251 -18.45 1.34 0.94
N PRO A 252 -18.21 1.94 2.12
CA PRO A 252 -18.39 3.37 2.33
C PRO A 252 -17.38 4.23 1.58
N ASP A 253 -16.25 3.65 1.21
CA ASP A 253 -15.15 4.32 0.51
C ASP A 253 -14.61 3.50 -0.66
N ASN A 254 -13.70 4.11 -1.42
CA ASN A 254 -12.86 3.41 -2.38
C ASN A 254 -12.06 2.34 -1.65
N VAL A 255 -11.93 1.16 -2.21
CA VAL A 255 -11.20 0.04 -1.61
C VAL A 255 -10.19 -0.51 -2.56
N THR A 256 -8.92 -0.47 -2.16
CA THR A 256 -7.79 -0.98 -2.91
C THR A 256 -7.02 -1.99 -2.08
N VAL A 257 -6.74 -3.14 -2.67
CA VAL A 257 -6.09 -4.28 -2.01
C VAL A 257 -5.04 -4.87 -2.93
N LEU A 258 -3.82 -4.99 -2.43
CA LEU A 258 -2.72 -5.72 -3.07
C LEU A 258 -2.30 -6.87 -2.16
N VAL A 259 -2.22 -8.07 -2.70
CA VAL A 259 -1.71 -9.25 -1.97
C VAL A 259 -0.56 -9.86 -2.75
N ALA A 260 0.50 -10.25 -2.05
CA ALA A 260 1.61 -11.00 -2.62
C ALA A 260 2.01 -12.16 -1.71
N ASP A 261 2.30 -13.32 -2.33
CA ASP A 261 2.85 -14.48 -1.66
C ASP A 261 4.33 -14.63 -1.97
N CYS A 262 5.14 -14.72 -0.93
CA CYS A 262 6.53 -15.10 -1.06
C CYS A 262 6.64 -16.60 -1.37
N PRO A 263 7.51 -17.00 -2.32
CA PRO A 263 7.61 -18.39 -2.72
C PRO A 263 8.04 -19.30 -1.57
N GLN A 264 7.42 -20.49 -1.48
CA GLN A 264 7.92 -21.55 -0.62
C GLN A 264 9.05 -22.30 -1.33
N ASN A 265 10.20 -22.43 -0.68
CA ASN A 265 11.28 -23.31 -1.14
C ASN A 265 10.97 -24.73 -0.68
N ASP A 266 10.63 -25.64 -1.63
CA ASP A 266 10.37 -27.06 -1.35
C ASP A 266 11.56 -27.83 -0.74
N ASN A 267 12.71 -27.18 -0.53
CA ASN A 267 13.93 -27.82 -0.01
C ASN A 267 13.97 -27.99 1.53
N ALA A 268 12.96 -27.50 2.28
CA ALA A 268 12.95 -27.65 3.74
C ALA A 268 12.36 -29.00 4.23
N ALA A 269 11.79 -29.81 3.33
CA ALA A 269 11.13 -31.08 3.70
C ALA A 269 12.06 -32.31 3.68
N HIS A 270 13.35 -32.15 3.38
CA HIS A 270 14.32 -33.26 3.29
C HIS A 270 15.65 -33.02 4.05
N ALA A 271 15.63 -32.25 5.14
CA ALA A 271 16.79 -32.13 6.03
C ALA A 271 16.49 -32.72 7.42
#